data_a3faa77eaa15263bcf242c356fc8d432
#
_entry.id   a3faa77eaa15263bcf242c356fc8d432
#
_cell.length_a   1.000
_cell.length_b   1.000
_cell.length_c   1.000
_cell.angle_alpha   90.00
_cell.angle_beta   90.00
_cell.angle_gamma   90.00
#
_symmetry.space_group_name_H-M   'P 1'
#
loop_
_entity.id
_entity.type
_entity.pdbx_description
1 polymer ?
#
loop_
_entity_poly.entity_id
_entity_poly.type
_entity_poly.pdbx_seq_one_letter_code
_entity_poly.pdbx_strand_id
1 'polypeptide(L)'
;MRHEEYMKQKINGELIDNVNNPSHYNQAGIECLDAIAAATGDGYEYYLQGNIIKYLWRYRYKNGVEDLKNARFYLDRLIKAKEGQNDE
;
A
#
# COMPACT_ATOMS: atom_id res chain seq x y z
N MET A 1 -9.68 4.92 -12.04
CA MET A 1 -10.38 4.85 -10.73
C MET A 1 -9.55 5.52 -9.67
N ARG A 2 -10.17 6.36 -8.88
CA ARG A 2 -9.45 6.99 -7.77
C ARG A 2 -9.29 5.99 -6.63
N HIS A 3 -8.23 6.16 -5.87
CA HIS A 3 -7.89 5.23 -4.79
C HIS A 3 -9.01 5.07 -3.77
N GLU A 4 -9.60 6.16 -3.32
CA GLU A 4 -10.64 6.12 -2.29
C GLU A 4 -11.92 5.44 -2.78
N GLU A 5 -12.24 5.57 -4.05
CA GLU A 5 -13.40 4.88 -4.61
C GLU A 5 -13.19 3.39 -4.60
N TYR A 6 -11.98 2.97 -4.93
CA TYR A 6 -11.64 1.56 -4.94
C TYR A 6 -11.70 0.97 -3.53
N MET A 7 -11.25 1.72 -2.55
CA MET A 7 -11.24 1.28 -1.16
C MET A 7 -12.64 1.03 -0.59
N LYS A 8 -13.65 1.61 -1.20
CA LYS A 8 -15.04 1.48 -0.75
C LYS A 8 -15.82 0.44 -1.51
N GLN A 9 -15.20 -0.28 -2.41
CA GLN A 9 -15.88 -1.31 -3.20
C GLN A 9 -16.32 -2.47 -2.33
N LYS A 10 -17.45 -3.06 -2.74
CA LYS A 10 -17.98 -4.27 -2.12
C LYS A 10 -18.15 -5.33 -3.19
N ILE A 11 -17.96 -6.57 -2.80
CA ILE A 11 -18.20 -7.72 -3.66
C ILE A 11 -19.18 -8.62 -2.92
N ASN A 12 -20.31 -8.94 -3.58
CA ASN A 12 -21.35 -9.81 -2.99
C ASN A 12 -21.82 -9.30 -1.64
N GLY A 13 -21.91 -7.98 -1.49
CA GLY A 13 -22.38 -7.37 -0.25
C GLY A 13 -21.33 -7.27 0.84
N GLU A 14 -20.14 -7.77 0.61
CA GLU A 14 -19.08 -7.73 1.60
C GLU A 14 -18.09 -6.64 1.28
N LEU A 15 -17.59 -5.96 2.32
CA LEU A 15 -16.59 -4.94 2.17
C LEU A 15 -15.22 -5.59 1.99
N ILE A 16 -14.52 -5.20 0.94
CA ILE A 16 -13.17 -5.69 0.67
C ILE A 16 -12.17 -4.87 1.47
N ASP A 17 -11.25 -5.55 2.16
CA ASP A 17 -10.14 -4.87 2.83
C ASP A 17 -9.05 -4.55 1.82
N ASN A 18 -9.18 -3.40 1.15
CA ASN A 18 -8.23 -2.97 0.13
C ASN A 18 -7.03 -2.24 0.69
N VAL A 19 -6.94 -2.09 2.01
CA VAL A 19 -5.74 -1.52 2.64
C VAL A 19 -4.67 -2.59 2.80
N ASN A 20 -5.04 -3.74 3.37
CA ASN A 20 -4.08 -4.79 3.67
C ASN A 20 -3.94 -5.82 2.56
N ASN A 21 -5.00 -6.02 1.79
CA ASN A 21 -4.99 -7.03 0.73
C ASN A 21 -5.84 -6.54 -0.44
N PRO A 22 -5.34 -5.56 -1.19
CA PRO A 22 -6.09 -5.02 -2.32
C PRO A 22 -6.30 -6.09 -3.40
N SER A 23 -7.57 -6.41 -3.67
CA SER A 23 -7.89 -7.55 -4.53
C SER A 23 -7.34 -7.41 -5.95
N HIS A 24 -7.31 -6.18 -6.49
CA HIS A 24 -6.83 -6.00 -7.86
C HIS A 24 -5.30 -6.07 -7.98
N TYR A 25 -4.58 -6.07 -6.86
CA TYR A 25 -3.12 -6.21 -6.87
C TYR A 25 -2.66 -7.66 -6.88
N ASN A 26 -3.55 -8.61 -6.62
CA ASN A 26 -3.19 -10.02 -6.49
C ASN A 26 -3.51 -10.79 -7.78
N GLN A 27 -2.99 -10.32 -8.90
CA GLN A 27 -3.26 -10.95 -10.19
C GLN A 27 -2.16 -11.96 -10.53
N ALA A 28 -2.57 -13.10 -11.08
CA ALA A 28 -1.65 -14.14 -11.52
C ALA A 28 -0.71 -14.63 -10.41
N GLY A 29 -1.14 -14.55 -9.15
CA GLY A 29 -0.36 -15.03 -8.02
C GLY A 29 0.80 -14.13 -7.63
N ILE A 30 0.88 -12.94 -8.21
CA ILE A 30 1.94 -11.99 -7.90
C ILE A 30 1.30 -10.71 -7.37
N GLU A 31 1.68 -10.31 -6.18
CA GLU A 31 1.23 -9.06 -5.63
C GLU A 31 1.94 -7.90 -6.31
N CYS A 32 1.18 -6.84 -6.63
CA CYS A 32 1.73 -5.69 -7.34
C CYS A 32 2.96 -5.09 -6.66
N LEU A 33 2.93 -4.99 -5.34
CA LEU A 33 4.08 -4.43 -4.61
C LEU A 33 5.33 -5.28 -4.76
N ASP A 34 5.18 -6.60 -4.86
CA ASP A 34 6.33 -7.47 -5.07
C ASP A 34 6.91 -7.25 -6.47
N ALA A 35 6.04 -7.05 -7.45
CA ALA A 35 6.49 -6.74 -8.81
C ALA A 35 7.22 -5.39 -8.86
N ILE A 36 6.69 -4.40 -8.15
CA ILE A 36 7.33 -3.08 -8.08
C ILE A 36 8.70 -3.20 -7.42
N ALA A 37 8.81 -3.96 -6.33
CA ALA A 37 10.08 -4.16 -5.65
C ALA A 37 11.11 -4.80 -6.58
N ALA A 38 10.71 -5.82 -7.31
CA ALA A 38 11.61 -6.50 -8.23
C ALA A 38 12.08 -5.59 -9.37
N ALA A 39 11.17 -4.75 -9.86
CA ALA A 39 11.46 -3.90 -11.01
C ALA A 39 12.29 -2.67 -10.65
N THR A 40 12.12 -2.13 -9.45
CA THR A 40 12.71 -0.84 -9.09
C THR A 40 13.99 -0.96 -8.27
N GLY A 41 14.27 -2.13 -7.70
CA GLY A 41 15.46 -2.29 -6.86
C GLY A 41 15.50 -1.26 -5.74
N ASP A 42 16.56 -0.45 -5.68
CA ASP A 42 16.70 0.55 -4.63
C ASP A 42 15.61 1.61 -4.65
N GLY A 43 14.95 1.80 -5.77
CA GLY A 43 13.85 2.75 -5.89
C GLY A 43 12.62 2.37 -5.11
N TYR A 44 12.48 1.10 -4.74
CA TYR A 44 11.34 0.62 -3.97
C TYR A 44 11.20 1.34 -2.63
N GLU A 45 12.31 1.56 -1.96
CA GLU A 45 12.30 2.30 -0.69
C GLU A 45 11.68 3.68 -0.85
N TYR A 46 12.06 4.38 -1.90
CA TYR A 46 11.55 5.74 -2.14
C TYR A 46 10.09 5.72 -2.59
N TYR A 47 9.69 4.71 -3.33
CA TYR A 47 8.29 4.53 -3.69
C TYR A 47 7.42 4.38 -2.43
N LEU A 48 7.85 3.52 -1.50
CA LEU A 48 7.12 3.31 -0.25
C LEU A 48 7.08 4.59 0.59
N GLN A 49 8.22 5.26 0.70
CA GLN A 49 8.32 6.51 1.45
C GLN A 49 7.36 7.56 0.89
N GLY A 50 7.30 7.68 -0.42
CA GLY A 50 6.40 8.65 -1.06
C GLY A 50 4.95 8.36 -0.76
N ASN A 51 4.54 7.10 -0.77
CA ASN A 51 3.18 6.73 -0.44
C ASN A 51 2.85 7.04 1.02
N ILE A 52 3.78 6.77 1.94
CA ILE A 52 3.58 7.06 3.36
C ILE A 52 3.36 8.57 3.54
N ILE A 53 4.22 9.37 2.94
CA ILE A 53 4.12 10.83 3.05
C ILE A 53 2.81 11.33 2.45
N LYS A 54 2.42 10.80 1.30
CA LYS A 54 1.18 11.19 0.65
C LYS A 54 -0.03 11.00 1.56
N TYR A 55 -0.14 9.83 2.17
CA TYR A 55 -1.28 9.54 3.03
C TYR A 55 -1.26 10.34 4.32
N LEU A 56 -0.10 10.53 4.92
CA LEU A 56 0.02 11.37 6.12
C LEU A 56 -0.28 12.83 5.81
N TRP A 57 0.05 13.29 4.62
CA TRP A 57 -0.21 14.67 4.23
C TRP A 57 -1.69 14.95 4.10
N ARG A 58 -2.47 13.99 3.56
CA ARG A 58 -3.83 14.27 3.15
C ARG A 58 -4.92 13.78 4.07
N TYR A 59 -4.60 13.01 5.13
CA TYR A 59 -5.64 12.31 5.89
C TYR A 59 -6.67 13.26 6.52
N ARG A 60 -6.27 14.47 6.91
CA ARG A 60 -7.15 15.40 7.62
C ARG A 60 -8.29 15.90 6.75
N TYR A 61 -8.07 16.02 5.46
CA TYR A 61 -9.06 16.61 4.56
C TYR A 61 -9.56 15.63 3.50
N LYS A 62 -9.18 14.39 3.58
CA LYS A 62 -9.62 13.44 2.56
C LYS A 62 -10.28 12.22 3.19
N ASN A 63 -9.53 11.18 3.51
CA ASN A 63 -10.12 9.92 3.92
C ASN A 63 -9.89 9.56 5.39
N GLY A 64 -9.33 10.45 6.18
CA GLY A 64 -9.20 10.25 7.62
C GLY A 64 -8.50 8.95 7.97
N VAL A 65 -9.19 8.11 8.73
CA VAL A 65 -8.61 6.86 9.23
C VAL A 65 -8.17 5.92 8.11
N GLU A 66 -8.88 5.90 6.99
CA GLU A 66 -8.46 5.07 5.85
C GLU A 66 -7.08 5.47 5.36
N ASP A 67 -6.82 6.77 5.26
CA ASP A 67 -5.50 7.23 4.84
C ASP A 67 -4.42 6.86 5.86
N LEU A 68 -4.74 6.93 7.14
CA LEU A 68 -3.79 6.52 8.18
C LEU A 68 -3.49 5.02 8.08
N LYS A 69 -4.49 4.20 7.80
CA LYS A 69 -4.28 2.76 7.61
C LYS A 69 -3.44 2.48 6.37
N ASN A 70 -3.64 3.26 5.31
CA ASN A 70 -2.81 3.14 4.11
C ASN A 70 -1.35 3.49 4.43
N ALA A 71 -1.14 4.58 5.19
CA ALA A 71 0.21 4.95 5.60
C ALA A 71 0.87 3.84 6.39
N ARG A 72 0.12 3.23 7.31
CA ARG A 72 0.62 2.11 8.11
C ARG A 72 1.00 0.92 7.24
N PHE A 73 0.17 0.60 6.25
CA PHE A 73 0.44 -0.51 5.35
C PHE A 73 1.78 -0.33 4.63
N TYR A 74 2.00 0.85 4.07
CA TYR A 74 3.24 1.12 3.36
C TYR A 74 4.43 1.21 4.30
N LEU A 75 4.22 1.73 5.53
CA LEU A 75 5.28 1.78 6.52
C LEU A 75 5.71 0.37 6.94
N ASP A 76 4.76 -0.53 7.14
CA ASP A 76 5.09 -1.93 7.46
C ASP A 76 5.92 -2.56 6.36
N ARG A 77 5.59 -2.28 5.11
CA ARG A 77 6.36 -2.80 3.99
C ARG A 77 7.77 -2.21 3.95
N LEU A 78 7.89 -0.93 4.29
CA LEU A 78 9.20 -0.27 4.33
C LEU A 78 10.06 -0.86 5.44
N ILE A 79 9.48 -1.09 6.60
CA ILE A 79 10.19 -1.71 7.71
C ILE A 79 10.72 -3.09 7.30
N LYS A 80 9.88 -3.88 6.66
CA LYS A 80 10.27 -5.20 6.18
C LYS A 80 11.44 -5.12 5.20
N ALA A 81 11.36 -4.17 4.27
CA ALA A 81 12.42 -4.00 3.29
C ALA A 81 13.75 -3.64 3.95
N LYS A 82 13.71 -2.76 4.94
CA LYS A 82 14.93 -2.36 5.65
C LYS A 82 15.46 -3.48 6.53
N GLU A 83 14.58 -4.24 7.15
CA GLU A 83 14.99 -5.39 7.96
C GLU A 83 15.72 -6.43 7.10
N GLY A 84 15.21 -6.69 5.91
CA GLY A 84 15.87 -7.60 4.99
C GLY A 84 17.28 -7.14 4.61
N GLN A 85 17.45 -5.83 4.44
CA GLN A 85 18.76 -5.27 4.14
C GLN A 85 19.74 -5.39 5.30
N ASN A 86 19.22 -5.37 6.53
CA ASN A 86 20.05 -5.41 7.74
C ASN A 86 20.34 -6.81 8.23
N ASP A 87 19.76 -7.82 7.61
CA ASP A 87 19.91 -9.22 8.02
C ASP A 87 21.14 -9.90 7.41
N GLU A 88 22.04 -9.16 6.88
CA GLU A 88 23.23 -9.74 6.25
C GLU A 88 24.30 -10.14 7.24
#